data_577368d01d7f6f393c6139331b77d272
#
_entry.id   577368d01d7f6f393c6139331b77d272
#
_cell.length_a   1.000
_cell.length_b   1.000
_cell.length_c   1.000
_cell.angle_alpha   90.00
_cell.angle_beta   90.00
_cell.angle_gamma   90.00
#
_symmetry.space_group_name_H-M   'P 1'
#
loop_
_entity.id
_entity.type
_entity.pdbx_description
1 polymer ?
#
loop_
_entity_poly.entity_id
_entity_poly.type
_entity_poly.pdbx_seq_one_letter_code
_entity_poly.pdbx_strand_id
1 'polypeptide(L)'
;TPINPPNILNPDNVPITPAPQTPTPINKIRIWQISSAGVIINSFEYSTDAVVLPNNIFVSNDNLVVFGNIYEKSLTKGFYISSSKTGVFSGIIKIGKKFTQINSAIINKDSSFTAVGSSSDKILKTKPIGKADAITLRISDLGLVQQVARATLKSTSRSWDSIGSGLFQGGRVNYSNRSEAAITKFSALSKPVWNVRYLSKSSTLVAAGKNSWASFVSTGAIKGIPKWKPKVATPVVLEFGKKGKIISSYTLSAPAVAIDINSEIGTVLITDSGKSFGLVLINQ
;
A
#
# COMPACT_ATOMS: atom_id res chain seq x y z
N THR A 1 -31.69 4.87 -27.85
CA THR A 1 -31.09 6.17 -27.47
C THR A 1 -32.20 7.06 -26.99
N PRO A 2 -32.18 7.59 -25.77
CA PRO A 2 -33.21 8.54 -25.33
C PRO A 2 -33.13 9.78 -26.18
N ILE A 3 -34.21 10.10 -26.88
CA ILE A 3 -34.35 11.34 -27.63
C ILE A 3 -34.67 12.42 -26.60
N ASN A 4 -33.76 13.34 -26.35
CA ASN A 4 -34.05 14.51 -25.53
C ASN A 4 -35.05 15.39 -26.27
N PRO A 5 -36.09 15.91 -25.60
CA PRO A 5 -37.03 16.82 -26.24
C PRO A 5 -36.32 18.10 -26.74
N PRO A 6 -36.78 18.69 -27.82
CA PRO A 6 -36.22 19.95 -28.33
C PRO A 6 -36.22 21.02 -27.23
N ASN A 7 -35.13 21.76 -27.13
CA ASN A 7 -34.99 22.88 -26.18
C ASN A 7 -34.38 24.11 -26.89
N ILE A 8 -34.33 25.25 -26.21
CA ILE A 8 -33.83 26.53 -26.78
C ILE A 8 -32.39 26.42 -27.31
N LEU A 9 -31.56 25.48 -26.74
CA LEU A 9 -30.15 25.29 -27.15
C LEU A 9 -30.00 24.21 -28.26
N ASN A 10 -31.02 23.40 -28.49
CA ASN A 10 -31.04 22.36 -29.52
C ASN A 10 -32.45 22.27 -30.15
N PRO A 11 -32.92 23.30 -30.84
CA PRO A 11 -34.30 23.39 -31.37
C PRO A 11 -34.59 22.30 -32.42
N ASP A 12 -33.57 21.86 -33.16
CA ASP A 12 -33.71 20.85 -34.21
C ASP A 12 -33.62 19.42 -33.69
N ASN A 13 -33.47 19.26 -32.36
CA ASN A 13 -33.34 17.96 -31.70
C ASN A 13 -32.28 17.06 -32.33
N VAL A 14 -31.18 17.62 -32.80
CA VAL A 14 -30.06 16.90 -33.38
C VAL A 14 -29.36 16.09 -32.26
N PRO A 15 -29.06 14.80 -32.45
CA PRO A 15 -28.33 14.04 -31.46
C PRO A 15 -26.96 14.68 -31.15
N ILE A 16 -26.83 15.32 -29.99
CA ILE A 16 -25.57 15.86 -29.53
C ILE A 16 -24.78 14.69 -28.92
N THR A 17 -23.73 14.25 -29.62
CA THR A 17 -22.75 13.37 -29.03
C THR A 17 -21.86 14.22 -28.13
N PRO A 18 -21.88 14.01 -26.79
CA PRO A 18 -20.95 14.73 -25.92
C PRO A 18 -19.54 14.51 -26.41
N ALA A 19 -18.75 15.55 -26.52
CA ALA A 19 -17.32 15.40 -26.82
C ALA A 19 -16.72 14.40 -25.82
N PRO A 20 -15.87 13.45 -26.27
CA PRO A 20 -15.20 12.52 -25.37
C PRO A 20 -14.52 13.33 -24.27
N GLN A 21 -14.93 13.11 -23.02
CA GLN A 21 -14.25 13.74 -21.91
C GLN A 21 -12.84 13.22 -21.88
N THR A 22 -11.87 14.07 -22.16
CA THR A 22 -10.46 13.72 -21.96
C THR A 22 -10.27 13.40 -20.49
N PRO A 23 -9.84 12.17 -20.12
CA PRO A 23 -9.66 11.83 -18.73
C PRO A 23 -8.72 12.85 -18.08
N THR A 24 -9.16 13.48 -17.01
CA THR A 24 -8.31 14.39 -16.24
C THR A 24 -7.17 13.57 -15.63
N PRO A 25 -5.91 13.86 -15.93
CA PRO A 25 -4.81 13.08 -15.39
C PRO A 25 -4.78 13.18 -13.86
N ILE A 26 -4.50 12.06 -13.17
CA ILE A 26 -4.29 12.02 -11.72
C ILE A 26 -2.88 12.56 -11.44
N ASN A 27 -2.71 13.87 -11.51
CA ASN A 27 -1.43 14.56 -11.42
C ASN A 27 -1.33 15.53 -10.24
N LYS A 28 -2.20 15.36 -9.24
CA LYS A 28 -2.28 16.23 -8.07
C LYS A 28 -2.27 15.42 -6.78
N ILE A 29 -1.55 15.91 -5.78
CA ILE A 29 -1.64 15.48 -4.40
C ILE A 29 -2.47 16.51 -3.67
N ARG A 30 -3.62 16.10 -3.13
CA ARG A 30 -4.47 16.96 -2.31
C ARG A 30 -4.52 16.42 -0.89
N ILE A 31 -4.26 17.27 0.07
CA ILE A 31 -4.28 16.99 1.50
C ILE A 31 -5.38 17.82 2.14
N TRP A 32 -6.31 17.17 2.83
CA TRP A 32 -7.34 17.84 3.63
C TRP A 32 -7.02 17.68 5.12
N GLN A 33 -7.08 18.79 5.84
CA GLN A 33 -7.16 18.77 7.29
C GLN A 33 -8.63 18.76 7.67
N ILE A 34 -9.03 17.73 8.42
CA ILE A 34 -10.42 17.51 8.81
C ILE A 34 -10.51 17.60 10.33
N SER A 35 -11.52 18.32 10.85
CA SER A 35 -11.81 18.41 12.28
C SER A 35 -12.38 17.10 12.81
N SER A 36 -12.42 16.94 14.14
CA SER A 36 -13.10 15.81 14.80
C SER A 36 -14.60 15.74 14.48
N ALA A 37 -15.22 16.84 14.06
CA ALA A 37 -16.61 16.89 13.60
C ALA A 37 -16.78 16.56 12.10
N GLY A 38 -15.71 16.17 11.39
CA GLY A 38 -15.74 15.83 9.96
C GLY A 38 -15.73 17.03 9.00
N VAL A 39 -15.48 18.24 9.50
CA VAL A 39 -15.45 19.47 8.67
C VAL A 39 -14.05 19.69 8.11
N ILE A 40 -13.94 20.00 6.82
CA ILE A 40 -12.67 20.37 6.20
C ILE A 40 -12.26 21.77 6.72
N ILE A 41 -11.11 21.82 7.42
CA ILE A 41 -10.53 23.06 7.97
C ILE A 41 -9.61 23.70 6.94
N ASN A 42 -8.73 22.88 6.31
CA ASN A 42 -7.76 23.32 5.31
C ASN A 42 -7.66 22.32 4.16
N SER A 43 -7.25 22.82 3.00
CA SER A 43 -6.93 22.00 1.82
C SER A 43 -5.65 22.50 1.19
N PHE A 44 -4.70 21.61 0.96
CA PHE A 44 -3.43 21.90 0.31
C PHE A 44 -3.30 21.09 -0.96
N GLU A 45 -2.77 21.66 -2.03
CA GLU A 45 -2.62 20.99 -3.32
C GLU A 45 -1.19 21.16 -3.87
N TYR A 46 -0.63 20.06 -4.37
CA TYR A 46 0.61 20.03 -5.14
C TYR A 46 0.34 19.41 -6.50
N SER A 47 0.67 20.10 -7.57
CA SER A 47 0.49 19.64 -8.95
C SER A 47 1.82 19.21 -9.57
N THR A 48 1.78 18.25 -10.48
CA THR A 48 2.92 17.71 -11.24
C THR A 48 2.50 17.40 -12.65
N ASP A 49 3.47 17.28 -13.57
CA ASP A 49 3.22 16.89 -14.97
C ASP A 49 3.06 15.38 -15.16
N ALA A 50 3.20 14.59 -14.10
CA ALA A 50 3.14 13.13 -14.13
C ALA A 50 1.97 12.61 -13.28
N VAL A 51 1.55 11.37 -13.55
CA VAL A 51 0.56 10.69 -12.70
C VAL A 51 1.20 10.37 -11.35
N VAL A 52 0.53 10.77 -10.25
CA VAL A 52 0.97 10.50 -8.88
C VAL A 52 -0.10 9.73 -8.11
N LEU A 53 0.35 8.70 -7.39
CA LEU A 53 -0.50 7.89 -6.51
C LEU A 53 0.08 7.90 -5.09
N PRO A 54 -0.44 8.76 -4.19
CA PRO A 54 -0.08 8.75 -2.77
C PRO A 54 -0.53 7.44 -2.10
N ASN A 55 0.31 6.87 -1.24
CA ASN A 55 0.02 5.65 -0.49
C ASN A 55 -0.01 5.86 1.02
N ASN A 56 0.83 6.75 1.54
CA ASN A 56 0.92 7.03 2.98
C ASN A 56 1.09 8.52 3.22
N ILE A 57 0.52 8.98 4.34
CA ILE A 57 0.71 10.32 4.88
C ILE A 57 1.07 10.24 6.35
N PHE A 58 2.02 11.07 6.78
CA PHE A 58 2.48 11.17 8.16
C PHE A 58 2.55 12.63 8.60
N VAL A 59 2.39 12.83 9.89
CA VAL A 59 2.76 14.09 10.57
C VAL A 59 4.10 13.83 11.28
N SER A 60 5.13 14.57 10.93
CA SER A 60 6.48 14.45 11.48
C SER A 60 7.11 15.83 11.67
N ASN A 61 7.52 16.16 12.89
CA ASN A 61 8.21 17.41 13.20
C ASN A 61 7.53 18.66 12.58
N ASP A 62 6.22 18.80 12.77
CA ASP A 62 5.39 19.88 12.21
C ASP A 62 5.25 19.89 10.67
N ASN A 63 5.78 18.89 9.99
CA ASN A 63 5.57 18.69 8.56
C ASN A 63 4.59 17.56 8.29
N LEU A 64 3.91 17.67 7.15
CA LEU A 64 3.17 16.57 6.53
C LEU A 64 4.11 15.89 5.55
N VAL A 65 4.22 14.57 5.61
CA VAL A 65 5.07 13.79 4.70
C VAL A 65 4.21 12.80 3.95
N VAL A 66 4.35 12.77 2.64
CA VAL A 66 3.61 11.84 1.76
C VAL A 66 4.59 10.96 0.99
N PHE A 67 4.32 9.67 1.01
CA PHE A 67 4.97 8.66 0.16
C PHE A 67 3.99 8.14 -0.88
N GLY A 68 4.50 7.76 -2.04
CA GLY A 68 3.71 7.15 -3.09
C GLY A 68 4.52 6.80 -4.32
N ASN A 69 3.84 6.71 -5.45
CA ASN A 69 4.43 6.38 -6.74
C ASN A 69 4.12 7.45 -7.78
N ILE A 70 5.12 7.78 -8.59
CA ILE A 70 5.02 8.68 -9.73
C ILE A 70 5.28 7.91 -11.02
N TYR A 71 4.42 8.11 -12.00
CA TYR A 71 4.45 7.42 -13.29
C TYR A 71 4.78 8.41 -14.39
N GLU A 72 5.96 8.27 -14.98
CA GLU A 72 6.48 9.13 -16.04
C GLU A 72 6.69 8.31 -17.31
N LYS A 73 5.80 8.42 -18.29
CA LYS A 73 5.81 7.56 -19.50
C LYS A 73 5.76 6.08 -19.11
N SER A 74 6.83 5.32 -19.38
CA SER A 74 6.98 3.89 -19.03
C SER A 74 7.74 3.65 -17.72
N LEU A 75 8.08 4.71 -16.99
CA LEU A 75 8.88 4.63 -15.76
C LEU A 75 7.97 4.71 -14.53
N THR A 76 8.27 3.90 -13.53
CA THR A 76 7.63 3.98 -12.20
C THR A 76 8.71 4.29 -11.18
N LYS A 77 8.55 5.36 -10.42
CA LYS A 77 9.46 5.73 -9.35
C LYS A 77 8.68 5.92 -8.06
N GLY A 78 9.25 5.49 -6.94
CA GLY A 78 8.76 5.90 -5.65
C GLY A 78 8.97 7.41 -5.46
N PHE A 79 8.17 8.04 -4.62
CA PHE A 79 8.41 9.42 -4.24
C PHE A 79 8.23 9.67 -2.74
N TYR A 80 8.91 10.72 -2.30
CA TYR A 80 8.74 11.41 -1.03
C TYR A 80 8.44 12.87 -1.33
N ILE A 81 7.52 13.48 -0.60
CA ILE A 81 7.28 14.91 -0.59
C ILE A 81 6.89 15.34 0.82
N SER A 82 7.42 16.46 1.29
CA SER A 82 6.99 17.07 2.54
C SER A 82 6.27 18.40 2.29
N SER A 83 5.42 18.77 3.23
CA SER A 83 4.74 20.06 3.26
C SER A 83 4.72 20.59 4.68
N SER A 84 4.87 21.89 4.87
CA SER A 84 4.55 22.51 6.14
C SER A 84 3.07 22.34 6.48
N LYS A 85 2.70 22.59 7.75
CA LYS A 85 1.29 22.65 8.17
C LYS A 85 0.49 23.78 7.50
N THR A 86 1.18 24.72 6.86
CA THR A 86 0.58 25.83 6.10
C THR A 86 0.52 25.57 4.61
N GLY A 87 0.87 24.36 4.14
CA GLY A 87 0.74 23.94 2.75
C GLY A 87 1.90 24.30 1.83
N VAL A 88 3.08 24.68 2.37
CA VAL A 88 4.28 24.93 1.56
C VAL A 88 5.00 23.60 1.31
N PHE A 89 5.02 23.14 0.06
CA PHE A 89 5.60 21.87 -0.36
C PHE A 89 7.10 21.99 -0.70
N SER A 90 7.88 20.96 -0.33
CA SER A 90 9.32 20.87 -0.60
C SER A 90 9.67 20.51 -2.05
N GLY A 91 8.69 20.07 -2.84
CA GLY A 91 8.93 19.40 -4.11
C GLY A 91 9.11 17.89 -3.97
N ILE A 92 8.89 17.15 -5.06
CA ILE A 92 8.96 15.70 -5.09
C ILE A 92 10.43 15.22 -5.16
N ILE A 93 10.81 14.37 -4.22
CA ILE A 93 12.06 13.60 -4.26
C ILE A 93 11.74 12.22 -4.82
N LYS A 94 12.29 11.90 -6.01
CA LYS A 94 12.06 10.63 -6.70
C LYS A 94 13.03 9.56 -6.22
N ILE A 95 12.52 8.35 -5.97
CA ILE A 95 13.29 7.19 -5.51
C ILE A 95 13.29 6.14 -6.63
N GLY A 96 14.48 5.75 -7.08
CA GLY A 96 14.66 4.85 -8.22
C GLY A 96 14.78 5.58 -9.56
N LYS A 97 14.96 4.81 -10.65
CA LYS A 97 15.21 5.34 -11.99
C LYS A 97 14.22 4.82 -13.03
N LYS A 98 13.99 3.49 -13.07
CA LYS A 98 13.17 2.81 -14.08
C LYS A 98 11.92 2.19 -13.47
N PHE A 99 12.12 1.34 -12.46
CA PHE A 99 11.03 0.67 -11.76
C PHE A 99 11.35 0.54 -10.27
N THR A 100 10.75 1.42 -9.50
CA THR A 100 10.74 1.38 -8.03
C THR A 100 9.37 1.81 -7.55
N GLN A 101 8.70 0.96 -6.78
CA GLN A 101 7.42 1.25 -6.14
C GLN A 101 7.59 1.33 -4.62
N ILE A 102 6.96 2.31 -4.00
CA ILE A 102 6.76 2.43 -2.56
C ILE A 102 5.30 2.13 -2.29
N ASN A 103 5.02 1.02 -1.61
CA ASN A 103 3.65 0.57 -1.35
C ASN A 103 3.17 0.96 0.04
N SER A 104 4.07 1.00 1.02
CA SER A 104 3.73 1.34 2.40
C SER A 104 4.95 1.89 3.13
N ALA A 105 4.71 2.65 4.20
CA ALA A 105 5.76 3.18 5.05
C ALA A 105 5.31 3.23 6.51
N ILE A 106 6.26 3.37 7.42
CA ILE A 106 6.04 3.70 8.83
C ILE A 106 7.03 4.78 9.24
N ILE A 107 6.64 5.59 10.22
CA ILE A 107 7.55 6.54 10.88
C ILE A 107 8.30 5.83 12.02
N ASN A 108 9.60 6.06 12.12
CA ASN A 108 10.46 5.54 13.17
C ASN A 108 10.55 6.54 14.35
N LYS A 109 11.01 6.08 15.50
CA LYS A 109 11.14 6.92 16.71
C LYS A 109 12.08 8.11 16.54
N ASP A 110 13.03 8.04 15.61
CA ASP A 110 14.01 9.10 15.30
C ASP A 110 13.55 9.99 14.14
N SER A 111 12.25 10.03 13.86
CA SER A 111 11.63 10.79 12.76
C SER A 111 12.06 10.38 11.34
N SER A 112 12.91 9.37 11.19
CA SER A 112 13.15 8.74 9.89
C SER A 112 11.98 7.84 9.51
N PHE A 113 11.95 7.37 8.26
CA PHE A 113 10.91 6.49 7.75
C PHE A 113 11.49 5.14 7.33
N THR A 114 10.71 4.08 7.54
CA THR A 114 10.95 2.80 6.90
C THR A 114 9.87 2.60 5.83
N ALA A 115 10.27 2.65 4.56
CA ALA A 115 9.38 2.45 3.42
C ALA A 115 9.63 1.08 2.78
N VAL A 116 8.57 0.45 2.28
CA VAL A 116 8.63 -0.88 1.66
C VAL A 116 7.96 -0.87 0.28
N GLY A 117 8.41 -1.78 -0.58
CA GLY A 117 7.86 -1.88 -1.92
C GLY A 117 8.61 -2.90 -2.78
N SER A 118 8.80 -2.57 -4.06
CA SER A 118 9.56 -3.41 -5.01
C SER A 118 10.43 -2.57 -5.93
N SER A 119 11.55 -3.15 -6.40
CA SER A 119 12.43 -2.44 -7.33
C SER A 119 13.28 -3.37 -8.18
N SER A 120 13.40 -3.05 -9.46
CA SER A 120 14.43 -3.56 -10.37
C SER A 120 15.62 -2.61 -10.55
N ASP A 121 15.63 -1.47 -9.88
CA ASP A 121 16.69 -0.49 -9.95
C ASP A 121 17.86 -0.81 -9.01
N LYS A 122 19.06 -0.40 -9.39
CA LYS A 122 20.16 -0.25 -8.42
C LYS A 122 19.83 0.95 -7.50
N ILE A 123 19.67 0.70 -6.21
CA ILE A 123 19.45 1.73 -5.19
C ILE A 123 20.69 1.76 -4.30
N LEU A 124 21.28 2.94 -4.10
CA LEU A 124 22.61 3.09 -3.50
C LEU A 124 23.62 2.17 -4.20
N LYS A 125 24.29 1.28 -3.48
CA LYS A 125 25.25 0.32 -4.03
C LYS A 125 24.62 -1.07 -4.31
N THR A 126 23.34 -1.29 -3.97
CA THR A 126 22.70 -2.61 -4.01
C THR A 126 21.95 -2.83 -5.32
N LYS A 127 22.31 -3.89 -6.05
CA LYS A 127 21.69 -4.30 -7.31
C LYS A 127 20.56 -5.32 -7.05
N PRO A 128 19.52 -5.40 -7.91
CA PRO A 128 18.53 -6.46 -7.87
C PRO A 128 19.14 -7.82 -8.27
N ILE A 129 18.52 -8.90 -7.78
CA ILE A 129 18.88 -10.30 -8.13
C ILE A 129 17.70 -10.97 -8.86
N GLY A 130 16.46 -10.70 -8.44
CA GLY A 130 15.27 -11.17 -9.14
C GLY A 130 14.91 -10.30 -10.34
N LYS A 131 13.74 -10.57 -10.95
CA LYS A 131 13.15 -9.67 -11.96
C LYS A 131 12.80 -8.31 -11.34
N ALA A 132 12.25 -8.35 -10.13
CA ALA A 132 12.11 -7.24 -9.19
C ALA A 132 12.23 -7.80 -7.78
N ASP A 133 12.96 -7.12 -6.92
CA ASP A 133 13.13 -7.52 -5.52
C ASP A 133 12.21 -6.72 -4.62
N ALA A 134 11.70 -7.34 -3.58
CA ALA A 134 11.06 -6.61 -2.50
C ALA A 134 12.13 -5.78 -1.75
N ILE A 135 11.86 -4.50 -1.55
CA ILE A 135 12.79 -3.55 -0.94
C ILE A 135 12.26 -3.02 0.38
N THR A 136 13.18 -2.80 1.31
CA THR A 136 12.95 -2.05 2.55
C THR A 136 13.97 -0.93 2.58
N LEU A 137 13.50 0.29 2.62
CA LEU A 137 14.32 1.51 2.58
C LEU A 137 14.25 2.22 3.93
N ARG A 138 15.39 2.65 4.45
CA ARG A 138 15.43 3.68 5.49
C ARG A 138 15.61 5.03 4.81
N ILE A 139 14.72 5.95 5.10
CA ILE A 139 14.65 7.28 4.46
C ILE A 139 14.68 8.32 5.59
N SER A 140 15.55 9.33 5.45
CA SER A 140 15.62 10.43 6.43
C SER A 140 14.34 11.28 6.41
N ASP A 141 14.19 12.15 7.37
CA ASP A 141 13.16 13.20 7.44
C ASP A 141 13.23 14.20 6.27
N LEU A 142 14.39 14.28 5.59
CA LEU A 142 14.61 15.08 4.37
C LEU A 142 14.35 14.30 3.07
N GLY A 143 13.82 13.05 3.13
CA GLY A 143 13.51 12.24 1.97
C GLY A 143 14.72 11.51 1.33
N LEU A 144 15.89 11.52 1.97
CA LEU A 144 17.10 10.89 1.44
C LEU A 144 17.16 9.39 1.83
N VAL A 145 17.35 8.51 0.85
CA VAL A 145 17.54 7.08 1.11
C VAL A 145 18.89 6.85 1.77
N GLN A 146 18.88 6.35 3.00
CA GLN A 146 20.06 6.08 3.82
C GLN A 146 20.51 4.63 3.73
N GLN A 147 19.55 3.70 3.69
CA GLN A 147 19.81 2.26 3.65
C GLN A 147 18.81 1.55 2.74
N VAL A 148 19.21 0.41 2.18
CA VAL A 148 18.35 -0.50 1.42
C VAL A 148 18.64 -1.94 1.78
N ALA A 149 17.59 -2.67 2.14
CA ALA A 149 17.60 -4.11 2.25
C ALA A 149 16.73 -4.72 1.14
N ARG A 150 17.12 -5.88 0.62
CA ARG A 150 16.37 -6.59 -0.42
C ARG A 150 16.01 -7.99 0.03
N ALA A 151 14.78 -8.37 -0.23
CA ALA A 151 14.35 -9.75 -0.16
C ALA A 151 14.23 -10.28 -1.59
N THR A 152 15.18 -11.12 -1.98
CA THR A 152 15.39 -11.55 -3.36
C THR A 152 15.04 -13.01 -3.54
N LEU A 153 14.65 -13.37 -4.75
CA LEU A 153 14.54 -14.76 -5.20
C LEU A 153 14.77 -14.79 -6.70
N LYS A 154 15.78 -15.56 -7.14
CA LYS A 154 16.17 -15.65 -8.56
C LYS A 154 14.99 -16.01 -9.44
N SER A 155 14.89 -15.38 -10.61
CA SER A 155 13.85 -15.60 -11.64
C SER A 155 12.40 -15.31 -11.20
N THR A 156 12.19 -14.62 -10.09
CA THR A 156 10.86 -14.22 -9.60
C THR A 156 10.75 -12.71 -9.46
N SER A 157 9.52 -12.23 -9.25
CA SER A 157 9.27 -10.87 -8.77
C SER A 157 8.76 -10.94 -7.34
N ARG A 158 9.29 -10.07 -6.48
CA ARG A 158 8.84 -9.89 -5.10
C ARG A 158 8.47 -8.46 -4.84
N SER A 159 7.47 -8.27 -3.99
CA SER A 159 7.10 -6.97 -3.42
C SER A 159 6.83 -7.12 -1.93
N TRP A 160 7.10 -6.07 -1.18
CA TRP A 160 6.41 -5.83 0.08
C TRP A 160 5.23 -4.92 -0.21
N ASP A 161 4.04 -5.32 0.20
CA ASP A 161 2.79 -4.60 -0.07
C ASP A 161 2.41 -3.70 1.12
N SER A 162 2.80 -4.09 2.33
CA SER A 162 2.54 -3.35 3.56
C SER A 162 3.59 -3.60 4.64
N ILE A 163 3.68 -2.69 5.60
CA ILE A 163 4.54 -2.78 6.77
C ILE A 163 3.78 -2.35 8.03
N GLY A 164 3.86 -3.15 9.07
CA GLY A 164 3.41 -2.83 10.42
C GLY A 164 4.57 -2.51 11.36
N SER A 165 4.26 -2.08 12.56
CA SER A 165 5.24 -1.75 13.60
C SER A 165 6.22 -2.89 13.86
N GLY A 166 7.44 -2.55 14.31
CA GLY A 166 8.49 -3.51 14.61
C GLY A 166 8.93 -4.34 13.39
N LEU A 167 8.92 -3.75 12.19
CA LEU A 167 9.37 -4.37 10.93
C LEU A 167 8.64 -5.68 10.59
N PHE A 168 7.33 -5.71 10.80
CA PHE A 168 6.47 -6.78 10.33
C PHE A 168 5.99 -6.45 8.91
N GLN A 169 6.33 -7.29 7.92
CA GLN A 169 6.13 -6.99 6.51
C GLN A 169 5.28 -8.07 5.84
N GLY A 170 4.29 -7.62 5.08
CA GLY A 170 3.46 -8.43 4.21
C GLY A 170 3.71 -8.10 2.74
N GLY A 171 3.76 -9.12 1.89
CA GLY A 171 4.03 -8.91 0.48
C GLY A 171 3.71 -10.12 -0.37
N ARG A 172 4.24 -10.11 -1.59
CA ARG A 172 4.01 -11.16 -2.60
C ARG A 172 5.30 -11.70 -3.18
N VAL A 173 5.25 -12.97 -3.54
CA VAL A 173 6.22 -13.61 -4.42
C VAL A 173 5.48 -14.13 -5.66
N ASN A 174 5.83 -13.60 -6.81
CA ASN A 174 5.21 -13.98 -8.08
C ASN A 174 6.17 -14.87 -8.88
N TYR A 175 5.76 -16.11 -9.08
CA TYR A 175 6.36 -17.07 -10.00
C TYR A 175 5.67 -16.98 -11.35
N SER A 176 6.15 -17.75 -12.33
CA SER A 176 5.51 -17.80 -13.65
C SER A 176 4.07 -18.33 -13.63
N ASN A 177 3.76 -19.26 -12.71
CA ASN A 177 2.50 -20.00 -12.66
C ASN A 177 1.72 -19.86 -11.34
N ARG A 178 2.26 -19.16 -10.35
CA ARG A 178 1.59 -18.96 -9.06
C ARG A 178 2.06 -17.70 -8.35
N SER A 179 1.23 -17.23 -7.43
CA SER A 179 1.56 -16.17 -6.50
C SER A 179 1.40 -16.64 -5.06
N GLU A 180 2.26 -16.14 -4.18
CA GLU A 180 2.25 -16.45 -2.76
C GLU A 180 2.22 -15.16 -1.93
N ALA A 181 1.38 -15.10 -0.91
CA ALA A 181 1.50 -14.16 0.18
C ALA A 181 2.79 -14.48 0.95
N ALA A 182 3.62 -13.48 1.19
CA ALA A 182 4.85 -13.59 1.96
C ALA A 182 4.74 -12.72 3.21
N ILE A 183 4.80 -13.34 4.38
CA ILE A 183 4.66 -12.65 5.67
C ILE A 183 5.95 -12.88 6.44
N THR A 184 6.60 -11.80 6.86
CA THR A 184 7.91 -11.88 7.50
C THR A 184 8.00 -10.90 8.66
N LYS A 185 8.47 -11.39 9.81
CA LYS A 185 8.90 -10.57 10.94
C LYS A 185 10.41 -10.43 10.88
N PHE A 186 10.89 -9.18 10.90
CA PHE A 186 12.30 -8.88 10.96
C PHE A 186 12.71 -8.42 12.36
N SER A 187 13.96 -8.64 12.70
CA SER A 187 14.62 -8.02 13.85
C SER A 187 14.99 -6.56 13.51
N ALA A 188 15.38 -5.79 14.53
CA ALA A 188 15.91 -4.43 14.35
C ALA A 188 17.14 -4.38 13.41
N LEU A 189 17.88 -5.50 13.30
CA LEU A 189 19.02 -5.65 12.38
C LEU A 189 18.60 -6.10 10.97
N SER A 190 17.32 -6.03 10.61
CA SER A 190 16.76 -6.47 9.33
C SER A 190 17.00 -7.94 8.99
N LYS A 191 17.25 -8.80 10.01
CA LYS A 191 17.33 -10.26 9.82
C LYS A 191 15.95 -10.87 10.02
N PRO A 192 15.50 -11.82 9.17
CA PRO A 192 14.25 -12.54 9.38
C PRO A 192 14.26 -13.28 10.72
N VAL A 193 13.28 -13.01 11.58
CA VAL A 193 13.01 -13.77 12.81
C VAL A 193 12.21 -15.01 12.48
N TRP A 194 11.17 -14.83 11.66
CA TRP A 194 10.39 -15.91 11.05
C TRP A 194 9.75 -15.41 9.74
N ASN A 195 9.44 -16.35 8.88
CA ASN A 195 8.70 -16.08 7.65
C ASN A 195 7.77 -17.24 7.32
N VAL A 196 6.64 -16.91 6.67
CA VAL A 196 5.69 -17.90 6.15
C VAL A 196 5.23 -17.46 4.76
N ARG A 197 4.82 -18.46 3.95
CA ARG A 197 4.24 -18.22 2.62
C ARG A 197 3.02 -19.10 2.42
N TYR A 198 2.00 -18.53 1.78
CA TYR A 198 0.73 -19.18 1.47
C TYR A 198 0.31 -18.85 0.06
N LEU A 199 -0.29 -19.79 -0.66
CA LEU A 199 -0.86 -19.53 -2.00
C LEU A 199 -1.89 -18.41 -1.90
N SER A 200 -1.73 -17.37 -2.73
CA SER A 200 -2.55 -16.16 -2.70
C SER A 200 -2.67 -15.52 -4.07
N LYS A 201 -3.77 -14.83 -4.32
CA LYS A 201 -3.96 -14.02 -5.53
C LYS A 201 -4.05 -12.51 -5.27
N SER A 202 -3.87 -12.06 -4.03
CA SER A 202 -3.96 -10.64 -3.66
C SER A 202 -2.69 -10.11 -3.03
N SER A 203 -2.65 -8.80 -2.83
CA SER A 203 -1.72 -8.13 -1.92
C SER A 203 -1.85 -8.68 -0.50
N THR A 204 -0.77 -8.61 0.27
CA THR A 204 -0.74 -9.03 1.65
C THR A 204 -0.62 -7.80 2.55
N LEU A 205 -1.69 -7.51 3.27
CA LEU A 205 -1.76 -6.42 4.23
C LEU A 205 -1.37 -6.92 5.61
N VAL A 206 -0.64 -6.11 6.37
CA VAL A 206 -0.22 -6.46 7.73
C VAL A 206 -0.38 -5.29 8.69
N ALA A 207 -0.67 -5.63 9.94
CA ALA A 207 -0.62 -4.72 11.07
C ALA A 207 0.02 -5.43 12.27
N ALA A 208 0.70 -4.69 13.14
CA ALA A 208 1.37 -5.25 14.30
C ALA A 208 1.20 -4.36 15.52
N GLY A 209 0.74 -4.94 16.61
CA GLY A 209 0.63 -4.40 17.96
C GLY A 209 1.16 -5.41 18.96
N LYS A 210 0.35 -5.79 19.94
CA LYS A 210 0.65 -6.90 20.88
C LYS A 210 0.86 -8.21 20.11
N ASN A 211 0.00 -8.49 19.12
CA ASN A 211 0.10 -9.58 18.16
C ASN A 211 0.31 -9.01 16.75
N SER A 212 0.61 -9.90 15.81
CA SER A 212 0.86 -9.56 14.41
C SER A 212 -0.26 -10.13 13.54
N TRP A 213 -0.85 -9.30 12.68
CA TRP A 213 -2.00 -9.65 11.85
C TRP A 213 -1.65 -9.53 10.37
N ALA A 214 -2.15 -10.48 9.58
CA ALA A 214 -2.01 -10.40 8.13
C ALA A 214 -3.31 -10.78 7.43
N SER A 215 -3.66 -10.06 6.37
CA SER A 215 -4.81 -10.35 5.51
C SER A 215 -4.39 -10.53 4.06
N PHE A 216 -4.94 -11.55 3.40
CA PHE A 216 -4.73 -11.86 2.00
C PHE A 216 -5.88 -12.74 1.46
N VAL A 217 -5.92 -12.96 0.13
CA VAL A 217 -6.90 -13.87 -0.49
C VAL A 217 -6.23 -15.23 -0.72
N SER A 218 -6.54 -16.21 0.12
CA SER A 218 -5.99 -17.57 0.04
C SER A 218 -6.56 -18.33 -1.14
N THR A 219 -5.69 -19.03 -1.89
CA THR A 219 -6.08 -19.91 -3.00
C THR A 219 -5.70 -21.39 -2.73
N GLY A 220 -5.24 -21.69 -1.53
CA GLY A 220 -4.82 -23.05 -1.19
C GLY A 220 -4.76 -23.30 0.31
N ALA A 221 -4.21 -24.43 0.68
CA ALA A 221 -4.06 -24.83 2.08
C ALA A 221 -3.19 -23.85 2.86
N ILE A 222 -3.58 -23.56 4.10
CA ILE A 222 -2.82 -22.74 5.04
C ILE A 222 -2.24 -23.69 6.10
N LYS A 223 -0.91 -23.84 6.08
CA LYS A 223 -0.21 -24.60 7.10
C LYS A 223 -0.44 -23.97 8.48
N GLY A 224 -0.95 -24.73 9.41
CA GLY A 224 -1.27 -24.28 10.77
C GLY A 224 -2.77 -24.08 11.01
N ILE A 225 -3.61 -24.16 9.97
CA ILE A 225 -5.07 -24.20 10.11
C ILE A 225 -5.56 -25.58 9.63
N PRO A 226 -6.03 -26.45 10.53
CA PRO A 226 -6.56 -27.77 10.15
C PRO A 226 -7.71 -27.65 9.17
N LYS A 227 -7.72 -28.52 8.16
CA LYS A 227 -8.81 -28.63 7.16
C LYS A 227 -9.04 -27.35 6.30
N TRP A 228 -8.16 -26.33 6.35
CA TRP A 228 -8.24 -25.19 5.45
C TRP A 228 -7.88 -25.61 4.01
N LYS A 229 -8.88 -25.81 3.20
CA LYS A 229 -8.75 -26.12 1.76
C LYS A 229 -9.88 -25.40 1.00
N PRO A 230 -9.72 -24.09 0.73
CA PRO A 230 -10.76 -23.32 0.07
C PRO A 230 -10.96 -23.83 -1.37
N LYS A 231 -12.21 -24.06 -1.77
CA LYS A 231 -12.59 -24.42 -3.14
C LYS A 231 -12.50 -23.22 -4.10
N VAL A 232 -12.67 -22.03 -3.57
CA VAL A 232 -12.57 -20.75 -4.27
C VAL A 232 -11.60 -19.84 -3.52
N ALA A 233 -11.08 -18.84 -4.21
CA ALA A 233 -10.24 -17.85 -3.57
C ALA A 233 -10.97 -17.15 -2.41
N THR A 234 -10.45 -17.28 -1.21
CA THR A 234 -11.14 -16.90 0.04
C THR A 234 -10.33 -15.87 0.80
N PRO A 235 -10.88 -14.67 1.06
CA PRO A 235 -10.24 -13.68 1.90
C PRO A 235 -10.10 -14.17 3.34
N VAL A 236 -8.92 -14.00 3.91
CA VAL A 236 -8.59 -14.47 5.26
C VAL A 236 -7.80 -13.43 6.04
N VAL A 237 -8.01 -13.41 7.35
CA VAL A 237 -7.16 -12.69 8.32
C VAL A 237 -6.56 -13.72 9.26
N LEU A 238 -5.25 -13.64 9.46
CA LEU A 238 -4.50 -14.51 10.34
C LEU A 238 -3.84 -13.70 11.44
N GLU A 239 -3.95 -14.18 12.64
CA GLU A 239 -3.22 -13.68 13.80
C GLU A 239 -2.00 -14.57 14.07
N PHE A 240 -0.84 -13.94 14.28
CA PHE A 240 0.42 -14.63 14.53
C PHE A 240 0.99 -14.26 15.90
N GLY A 241 1.41 -15.26 16.63
CA GLY A 241 2.20 -15.10 17.84
C GLY A 241 3.66 -14.73 17.53
N LYS A 242 4.43 -14.48 18.59
CA LYS A 242 5.83 -14.02 18.53
C LYS A 242 6.74 -14.90 17.66
N LYS A 243 6.47 -16.22 17.60
CA LYS A 243 7.26 -17.20 16.82
C LYS A 243 6.68 -17.51 15.43
N GLY A 244 5.70 -16.71 14.93
CA GLY A 244 5.07 -16.92 13.63
C GLY A 244 4.06 -18.10 13.59
N LYS A 245 3.65 -18.61 14.75
CA LYS A 245 2.57 -19.60 14.83
C LYS A 245 1.23 -18.88 14.72
N ILE A 246 0.30 -19.41 13.90
CA ILE A 246 -1.07 -18.90 13.82
C ILE A 246 -1.76 -19.15 15.15
N ILE A 247 -2.34 -18.09 15.74
CA ILE A 247 -3.13 -18.11 16.97
C ILE A 247 -4.61 -18.22 16.64
N SER A 248 -5.05 -17.37 15.70
CA SER A 248 -6.44 -17.31 15.26
C SER A 248 -6.54 -17.04 13.75
N SER A 249 -7.68 -17.34 13.17
CA SER A 249 -7.97 -17.12 11.75
C SER A 249 -9.44 -16.79 11.55
N TYR A 250 -9.70 -15.82 10.65
CA TYR A 250 -11.04 -15.35 10.32
C TYR A 250 -11.20 -15.33 8.80
N THR A 251 -12.37 -15.77 8.32
CA THR A 251 -12.77 -15.60 6.92
C THR A 251 -13.49 -14.28 6.77
N LEU A 252 -13.15 -13.51 5.73
CA LEU A 252 -13.82 -12.26 5.40
C LEU A 252 -14.81 -12.49 4.24
N SER A 253 -15.86 -11.68 4.19
CA SER A 253 -16.82 -11.67 3.08
C SER A 253 -16.26 -11.04 1.80
N ALA A 254 -15.28 -10.13 1.93
CA ALA A 254 -14.60 -9.47 0.84
C ALA A 254 -13.11 -9.25 1.16
N PRO A 255 -12.23 -9.04 0.16
CA PRO A 255 -10.82 -8.75 0.38
C PRO A 255 -10.64 -7.50 1.24
N ALA A 256 -9.68 -7.54 2.17
CA ALA A 256 -9.26 -6.35 2.90
C ALA A 256 -8.43 -5.44 1.97
N VAL A 257 -8.67 -4.13 2.06
CA VAL A 257 -7.93 -3.06 1.38
C VAL A 257 -7.12 -2.22 2.36
N ALA A 258 -7.46 -2.28 3.66
CA ALA A 258 -6.67 -1.70 4.74
C ALA A 258 -6.79 -2.56 5.99
N ILE A 259 -5.74 -2.52 6.82
CA ILE A 259 -5.71 -3.14 8.15
C ILE A 259 -4.88 -2.27 9.08
N ASP A 260 -5.37 -2.06 10.28
CA ASP A 260 -4.64 -1.37 11.35
C ASP A 260 -5.03 -1.93 12.72
N ILE A 261 -4.30 -1.54 13.76
CA ILE A 261 -4.56 -1.92 15.14
C ILE A 261 -4.78 -0.66 15.97
N ASN A 262 -5.95 -0.59 16.57
CA ASN A 262 -6.28 0.40 17.59
C ASN A 262 -6.22 -0.28 18.97
N SER A 263 -5.54 0.37 19.92
CA SER A 263 -5.34 -0.17 21.29
C SER A 263 -6.64 -0.34 22.07
N GLU A 264 -7.68 0.42 21.73
CA GLU A 264 -8.96 0.43 22.45
C GLU A 264 -9.98 -0.53 21.85
N ILE A 265 -10.05 -0.60 20.51
CA ILE A 265 -11.10 -1.34 19.81
C ILE A 265 -10.60 -2.61 19.11
N GLY A 266 -9.29 -2.85 19.10
CA GLY A 266 -8.70 -4.05 18.50
C GLY A 266 -8.22 -3.87 17.06
N THR A 267 -8.26 -4.95 16.27
CA THR A 267 -7.84 -4.94 14.87
C THR A 267 -8.98 -4.48 13.97
N VAL A 268 -8.71 -3.46 13.18
CA VAL A 268 -9.67 -2.83 12.26
C VAL A 268 -9.29 -3.14 10.82
N LEU A 269 -10.24 -3.58 10.02
CA LEU A 269 -10.06 -3.79 8.60
C LEU A 269 -11.13 -3.04 7.80
N ILE A 270 -10.72 -2.52 6.66
CA ILE A 270 -11.64 -2.07 5.61
C ILE A 270 -11.59 -3.13 4.51
N THR A 271 -12.77 -3.62 4.12
CA THR A 271 -12.94 -4.59 3.03
C THR A 271 -13.61 -3.93 1.83
N ASP A 272 -13.30 -4.42 0.62
CA ASP A 272 -13.91 -3.95 -0.63
C ASP A 272 -14.47 -5.13 -1.42
N SER A 273 -15.79 -5.11 -1.66
CA SER A 273 -16.49 -6.09 -2.48
C SER A 273 -16.55 -5.71 -3.97
N GLY A 274 -16.00 -4.53 -4.34
CA GLY A 274 -16.20 -3.91 -5.66
C GLY A 274 -17.54 -3.18 -5.83
N LYS A 275 -18.45 -3.33 -4.87
CA LYS A 275 -19.77 -2.64 -4.83
C LYS A 275 -19.94 -1.78 -3.58
N SER A 276 -19.28 -2.15 -2.50
CA SER A 276 -19.38 -1.49 -1.19
C SER A 276 -18.12 -1.72 -0.37
N PHE A 277 -17.82 -0.78 0.50
CA PHE A 277 -16.82 -0.94 1.55
C PHE A 277 -17.49 -1.47 2.81
N GLY A 278 -16.79 -2.35 3.51
CA GLY A 278 -17.19 -2.88 4.81
C GLY A 278 -16.14 -2.55 5.87
N LEU A 279 -16.58 -2.31 7.10
CA LEU A 279 -15.72 -2.19 8.27
C LEU A 279 -15.83 -3.48 9.10
N VAL A 280 -14.69 -4.09 9.38
CA VAL A 280 -14.60 -5.30 10.22
C VAL A 280 -13.76 -4.99 11.44
N LEU A 281 -14.32 -5.29 12.61
CA LEU A 281 -13.64 -5.15 13.90
C LEU A 281 -13.39 -6.54 14.47
N ILE A 282 -12.14 -6.81 14.85
CA ILE A 282 -11.76 -8.03 15.56
C ILE A 282 -11.27 -7.60 16.93
N ASN A 283 -12.12 -7.81 17.94
CA ASN A 283 -11.80 -7.50 19.34
C ASN A 283 -10.65 -8.40 19.81
N GLN A 284 -9.74 -7.84 20.60
CA GLN A 284 -8.60 -8.55 21.21
C GLN A 284 -8.94 -9.01 22.62
#